data_f4f402cc680fd64ee23eb0112e7a17c8
#
_entry.id   f4f402cc680fd64ee23eb0112e7a17c8
#
_cell.length_a   1.000
_cell.length_b   1.000
_cell.length_c   1.000
_cell.angle_alpha   90.00
_cell.angle_beta   90.00
_cell.angle_gamma   90.00
#
_symmetry.space_group_name_H-M   'P 1'
#
loop_
_entity.id
_entity.type
_entity.pdbx_description
1 polymer ?
#
loop_
_entity_poly.entity_id
_entity_poly.type
_entity_poly.pdbx_seq_one_letter_code
_entity_poly.pdbx_strand_id
1 'polypeptide(L)'
;MLFGGQGKGLAVLAILLGMSAPAKAGEAVYASLGDTTRSPIGWVEFCAENAGECRGGATQPRDVVLSQTAWRDLLRVNKWVNETIKPMTDMDHWGVIEKWSLPTDGYGDCEDYVLLKRKMLMDAGWPREALLITVVRDKKGEGHAVLTVKTDKGEFVLDNQNENVVAWTETGYRFVKRQSQGDPNVWVSLGDTKPAVSTASARD
;
A
#
# COMPACT_ATOMS: atom_id res chain seq x y z
N MET A 1 71.05 -3.56 52.07
CA MET A 1 69.74 -3.38 52.76
C MET A 1 68.97 -2.26 52.02
N LEU A 2 67.95 -2.57 51.25
CA LEU A 2 66.90 -1.61 50.87
C LEU A 2 65.82 -2.42 50.19
N PHE A 3 64.64 -2.45 50.79
CA PHE A 3 63.46 -3.14 50.34
C PHE A 3 62.77 -2.34 49.25
N GLY A 4 62.46 -2.98 48.08
CA GLY A 4 61.60 -2.43 47.07
C GLY A 4 60.19 -2.99 47.19
N GLY A 5 59.25 -2.10 47.46
CA GLY A 5 57.81 -2.44 47.52
C GLY A 5 57.18 -2.50 46.12
N GLN A 6 56.57 -3.62 45.79
CA GLN A 6 55.75 -3.77 44.57
C GLN A 6 54.31 -3.30 44.85
N GLY A 7 53.90 -2.20 44.24
CA GLY A 7 52.52 -1.75 44.21
C GLY A 7 51.71 -2.54 43.19
N LYS A 8 50.70 -3.33 43.63
CA LYS A 8 49.73 -3.98 42.76
C LYS A 8 48.68 -2.98 42.38
N GLY A 9 48.70 -2.49 41.13
CA GLY A 9 47.62 -1.69 40.59
C GLY A 9 46.41 -2.57 40.23
N LEU A 10 45.27 -2.32 40.89
CA LEU A 10 43.99 -2.89 40.52
C LEU A 10 43.43 -2.11 39.29
N ALA A 11 43.35 -2.76 38.13
CA ALA A 11 42.65 -2.22 36.99
C ALA A 11 41.13 -2.44 37.14
N VAL A 12 40.40 -1.39 37.38
CA VAL A 12 38.93 -1.43 37.39
C VAL A 12 38.43 -1.36 35.96
N LEU A 13 37.94 -2.49 35.48
CA LEU A 13 37.29 -2.59 34.16
C LEU A 13 35.86 -2.04 34.28
N ALA A 14 35.63 -0.82 33.78
CA ALA A 14 34.29 -0.23 33.68
C ALA A 14 33.52 -0.84 32.51
N ILE A 15 32.54 -1.72 32.78
CA ILE A 15 31.63 -2.26 31.80
C ILE A 15 30.58 -1.18 31.53
N LEU A 16 30.68 -0.52 30.38
CA LEU A 16 29.63 0.36 29.83
C LEU A 16 28.48 -0.51 29.30
N LEU A 17 27.43 -0.67 30.09
CA LEU A 17 26.16 -1.18 29.63
C LEU A 17 25.55 -0.14 28.67
N GLY A 18 25.66 -0.36 27.37
CA GLY A 18 24.95 0.40 26.38
C GLY A 18 23.45 0.12 26.49
N MET A 19 22.68 1.08 27.03
CA MET A 19 21.23 1.06 26.96
C MET A 19 20.80 1.37 25.54
N SER A 20 20.49 0.34 24.74
CA SER A 20 19.78 0.53 23.47
C SER A 20 18.35 1.01 23.79
N ALA A 21 18.06 2.25 23.47
CA ALA A 21 16.69 2.77 23.51
C ALA A 21 15.82 1.95 22.53
N PRO A 22 14.61 1.53 22.91
CA PRO A 22 13.71 0.86 21.99
C PRO A 22 13.39 1.83 20.84
N ALA A 23 13.61 1.40 19.60
CA ALA A 23 13.14 2.13 18.42
C ALA A 23 11.62 2.28 18.55
N LYS A 24 11.12 3.51 18.59
CA LYS A 24 9.68 3.78 18.51
C LYS A 24 9.20 3.21 17.17
N ALA A 25 8.40 2.14 17.20
CA ALA A 25 7.64 1.71 16.05
C ALA A 25 6.79 2.93 15.62
N GLY A 26 6.97 3.40 14.37
CA GLY A 26 6.15 4.47 13.83
C GLY A 26 4.67 4.07 13.93
N GLU A 27 3.82 5.00 14.32
CA GLU A 27 2.37 4.77 14.38
C GLU A 27 1.87 4.42 12.97
N ALA A 28 1.07 3.36 12.87
CA ALA A 28 0.50 2.93 11.59
C ALA A 28 -0.44 4.03 11.06
N VAL A 29 -0.22 4.46 9.81
CA VAL A 29 -0.97 5.57 9.21
C VAL A 29 -1.97 5.02 8.20
N TYR A 30 -3.25 5.32 8.42
CA TYR A 30 -4.36 4.92 7.56
C TYR A 30 -5.06 6.13 6.96
N ALA A 31 -5.55 5.98 5.73
CA ALA A 31 -6.33 7.01 5.08
C ALA A 31 -7.70 7.17 5.75
N SER A 32 -8.13 8.42 5.95
CA SER A 32 -9.47 8.72 6.46
C SER A 32 -10.53 8.37 5.42
N LEU A 33 -11.54 7.62 5.83
CA LEU A 33 -12.66 7.24 4.99
C LEU A 33 -13.77 8.28 5.10
N GLY A 34 -14.30 8.68 3.96
CA GLY A 34 -15.50 9.50 3.86
C GLY A 34 -16.74 8.67 3.49
N ASP A 35 -17.70 9.33 2.88
CA ASP A 35 -18.97 8.73 2.51
C ASP A 35 -18.86 7.75 1.34
N THR A 36 -19.87 6.89 1.22
CA THR A 36 -20.05 6.02 0.05
C THR A 36 -20.18 6.85 -1.22
N THR A 37 -19.50 6.42 -2.27
CA THR A 37 -19.47 7.09 -3.57
C THR A 37 -19.73 6.10 -4.71
N ARG A 38 -19.90 6.62 -5.91
CA ARG A 38 -20.09 5.78 -7.09
C ARG A 38 -18.83 5.01 -7.46
N SER A 39 -19.00 3.73 -7.79
CA SER A 39 -17.93 2.93 -8.40
C SER A 39 -17.45 3.57 -9.72
N PRO A 40 -16.18 3.41 -10.11
CA PRO A 40 -15.75 3.68 -11.48
C PRO A 40 -16.58 2.86 -12.47
N ILE A 41 -16.89 3.43 -13.64
CA ILE A 41 -17.66 2.69 -14.65
C ILE A 41 -16.87 1.46 -15.13
N GLY A 42 -15.55 1.59 -15.32
CA GLY A 42 -14.71 0.47 -15.73
C GLY A 42 -14.76 -0.72 -14.75
N TRP A 43 -14.85 -0.45 -13.42
CA TRP A 43 -15.07 -1.53 -12.44
C TRP A 43 -16.44 -2.23 -12.63
N VAL A 44 -17.49 -1.47 -12.89
CA VAL A 44 -18.83 -2.04 -13.11
C VAL A 44 -18.85 -2.92 -14.35
N GLU A 45 -18.26 -2.46 -15.44
CA GLU A 45 -18.16 -3.19 -16.71
C GLU A 45 -17.26 -4.42 -16.59
N PHE A 46 -16.09 -4.28 -15.94
CA PHE A 46 -15.22 -5.40 -15.63
C PHE A 46 -15.93 -6.50 -14.86
N CYS A 47 -16.73 -6.14 -13.85
CA CYS A 47 -17.50 -7.09 -13.05
C CYS A 47 -18.61 -7.79 -13.84
N ALA A 48 -19.20 -7.13 -14.82
CA ALA A 48 -20.20 -7.74 -15.71
C ALA A 48 -19.58 -8.87 -16.54
N GLU A 49 -18.34 -8.71 -16.97
CA GLU A 49 -17.59 -9.69 -17.77
C GLU A 49 -16.85 -10.72 -16.87
N ASN A 50 -16.41 -10.32 -15.67
CA ASN A 50 -15.56 -11.10 -14.77
C ASN A 50 -16.21 -11.26 -13.38
N ALA A 51 -17.44 -11.74 -13.33
CA ALA A 51 -18.22 -11.87 -12.08
C ALA A 51 -17.47 -12.62 -10.96
N GLY A 52 -16.56 -13.53 -11.31
CA GLY A 52 -15.73 -14.26 -10.36
C GLY A 52 -14.79 -13.38 -9.55
N GLU A 53 -14.21 -12.35 -10.18
CA GLU A 53 -13.27 -11.41 -9.57
C GLU A 53 -13.97 -10.40 -8.64
N CYS A 54 -15.26 -10.18 -8.86
CA CYS A 54 -16.07 -9.18 -8.15
C CYS A 54 -17.02 -9.82 -7.12
N ARG A 55 -17.03 -11.15 -7.01
CA ARG A 55 -17.86 -11.80 -5.99
C ARG A 55 -17.45 -11.28 -4.62
N GLY A 56 -18.38 -10.61 -3.99
CA GLY A 56 -18.27 -10.10 -2.66
C GLY A 56 -19.64 -10.17 -1.99
N GLY A 57 -19.65 -10.41 -0.73
CA GLY A 57 -20.73 -10.13 0.18
C GLY A 57 -20.11 -9.34 1.31
N ALA A 58 -20.90 -8.86 2.22
CA ALA A 58 -20.38 -8.21 3.41
C ALA A 58 -19.43 -9.17 4.14
N THR A 59 -18.13 -8.92 4.01
CA THR A 59 -17.08 -9.65 4.73
C THR A 59 -16.56 -8.79 5.88
N GLN A 60 -16.00 -9.42 6.89
CA GLN A 60 -15.33 -8.68 7.97
C GLN A 60 -14.06 -8.03 7.43
N PRO A 61 -13.84 -6.73 7.68
CA PRO A 61 -12.56 -6.09 7.36
C PRO A 61 -11.39 -6.88 7.95
N ARG A 62 -10.35 -7.07 7.13
CA ARG A 62 -9.20 -7.86 7.52
C ARG A 62 -7.93 -7.22 6.97
N ASP A 63 -7.06 -6.79 7.87
CA ASP A 63 -5.73 -6.29 7.53
C ASP A 63 -4.71 -7.44 7.51
N VAL A 64 -3.67 -7.29 6.71
CA VAL A 64 -2.58 -8.28 6.65
C VAL A 64 -1.55 -7.97 7.72
N VAL A 65 -1.07 -9.01 8.41
CA VAL A 65 0.13 -8.89 9.27
C VAL A 65 1.36 -8.73 8.37
N LEU A 66 1.96 -7.56 8.37
CA LEU A 66 3.11 -7.24 7.53
C LEU A 66 4.40 -7.87 8.06
N SER A 67 4.56 -9.16 7.79
CA SER A 67 5.80 -9.90 8.03
C SER A 67 6.86 -9.56 6.97
N GLN A 68 8.11 -9.99 7.19
CA GLN A 68 9.16 -9.87 6.18
C GLN A 68 8.82 -10.66 4.89
N THR A 69 8.11 -11.78 5.01
CA THR A 69 7.65 -12.57 3.85
C THR A 69 6.58 -11.81 3.09
N ALA A 70 5.55 -11.29 3.79
CA ALA A 70 4.52 -10.47 3.19
C ALA A 70 5.12 -9.26 2.46
N TRP A 71 6.06 -8.55 3.08
CA TRP A 71 6.75 -7.44 2.43
C TRP A 71 7.46 -7.85 1.13
N ARG A 72 8.20 -8.97 1.15
CA ARG A 72 8.84 -9.49 -0.07
C ARG A 72 7.85 -9.87 -1.16
N ASP A 73 6.68 -10.38 -0.80
CA ASP A 73 5.63 -10.69 -1.78
C ASP A 73 5.11 -9.42 -2.46
N LEU A 74 4.87 -8.33 -1.71
CA LEU A 74 4.46 -7.04 -2.28
C LEU A 74 5.52 -6.51 -3.26
N LEU A 75 6.78 -6.50 -2.86
CA LEU A 75 7.87 -6.05 -3.72
C LEU A 75 7.98 -6.89 -4.99
N ARG A 76 7.90 -8.22 -4.86
CA ARG A 76 7.98 -9.16 -5.98
C ARG A 76 6.85 -8.96 -6.96
N VAL A 77 5.60 -8.85 -6.47
CA VAL A 77 4.42 -8.69 -7.34
C VAL A 77 4.47 -7.32 -8.03
N ASN A 78 4.78 -6.24 -7.30
CA ASN A 78 4.89 -4.92 -7.91
C ASN A 78 5.92 -4.90 -9.04
N LYS A 79 7.13 -5.37 -8.74
CA LYS A 79 8.23 -5.42 -9.71
C LYS A 79 7.88 -6.28 -10.92
N TRP A 80 7.41 -7.51 -10.69
CA TRP A 80 7.14 -8.45 -11.77
C TRP A 80 6.07 -7.91 -12.74
N VAL A 81 4.97 -7.37 -12.23
CA VAL A 81 3.90 -6.82 -13.08
C VAL A 81 4.41 -5.61 -13.85
N ASN A 82 5.14 -4.70 -13.18
CA ASN A 82 5.67 -3.50 -13.83
C ASN A 82 6.68 -3.82 -14.95
N GLU A 83 7.43 -4.90 -14.82
CA GLU A 83 8.42 -5.32 -15.84
C GLU A 83 7.80 -6.17 -16.96
N THR A 84 6.70 -6.88 -16.67
CA THR A 84 6.11 -7.83 -17.63
C THR A 84 5.08 -7.18 -18.53
N ILE A 85 4.23 -6.32 -17.97
CA ILE A 85 3.17 -5.65 -18.73
C ILE A 85 3.75 -4.40 -19.40
N LYS A 86 3.40 -4.22 -20.67
CA LYS A 86 3.79 -3.05 -21.45
C LYS A 86 2.67 -2.01 -21.41
N PRO A 87 2.98 -0.73 -21.13
CA PRO A 87 1.96 0.30 -21.06
C PRO A 87 1.32 0.52 -22.43
N MET A 88 -0.01 0.49 -22.45
CA MET A 88 -0.83 0.79 -23.62
C MET A 88 -2.15 1.36 -23.15
N THR A 89 -2.55 2.51 -23.67
CA THR A 89 -3.83 3.11 -23.30
C THR A 89 -5.00 2.31 -23.89
N ASP A 90 -6.15 2.37 -23.26
CA ASP A 90 -7.37 1.73 -23.77
C ASP A 90 -7.75 2.19 -25.19
N MET A 91 -7.49 3.47 -25.49
CA MET A 91 -7.74 4.01 -26.82
C MET A 91 -6.84 3.35 -27.86
N ASP A 92 -5.57 3.12 -27.56
CA ASP A 92 -4.62 2.47 -28.48
C ASP A 92 -4.85 0.96 -28.56
N HIS A 93 -5.31 0.35 -27.46
CA HIS A 93 -5.50 -1.09 -27.36
C HIS A 93 -6.86 -1.57 -27.90
N TRP A 94 -7.93 -0.89 -27.48
CA TRP A 94 -9.31 -1.31 -27.72
C TRP A 94 -10.13 -0.32 -28.54
N GLY A 95 -9.62 0.90 -28.80
CA GLY A 95 -10.35 1.97 -29.46
C GLY A 95 -11.46 2.60 -28.63
N VAL A 96 -11.42 2.43 -27.29
CA VAL A 96 -12.37 3.00 -26.34
C VAL A 96 -11.65 3.86 -25.30
N ILE A 97 -12.40 4.67 -24.54
CA ILE A 97 -11.79 5.62 -23.59
C ILE A 97 -11.37 4.93 -22.29
N GLU A 98 -12.12 3.92 -21.87
CA GLU A 98 -11.95 3.24 -20.57
C GLU A 98 -12.39 1.79 -20.69
N LYS A 99 -11.53 0.83 -20.38
CA LYS A 99 -11.87 -0.60 -20.35
C LYS A 99 -10.95 -1.37 -19.41
N TRP A 100 -11.41 -1.58 -18.21
CA TRP A 100 -10.69 -2.40 -17.25
C TRP A 100 -10.63 -3.85 -17.67
N SER A 101 -9.45 -4.42 -17.75
CA SER A 101 -9.23 -5.81 -18.17
C SER A 101 -8.06 -6.46 -17.43
N LEU A 102 -8.01 -7.80 -17.43
CA LEU A 102 -6.78 -8.50 -17.05
C LEU A 102 -5.85 -8.50 -18.26
N PRO A 103 -4.62 -8.01 -18.16
CA PRO A 103 -3.70 -7.83 -19.29
C PRO A 103 -3.07 -9.17 -19.72
N THR A 104 -3.91 -10.08 -20.25
CA THR A 104 -3.52 -11.45 -20.61
C THR A 104 -2.66 -11.53 -21.87
N ASP A 105 -2.68 -10.50 -22.68
CA ASP A 105 -1.85 -10.34 -23.86
C ASP A 105 -0.54 -9.58 -23.62
N GLY A 106 -0.33 -9.13 -22.37
CA GLY A 106 0.87 -8.42 -21.94
C GLY A 106 0.84 -6.91 -22.13
N TYR A 107 -0.32 -6.32 -22.42
CA TYR A 107 -0.51 -4.87 -22.57
C TYR A 107 -1.62 -4.38 -21.65
N GLY A 108 -1.54 -3.12 -21.20
CA GLY A 108 -2.57 -2.49 -20.37
C GLY A 108 -2.15 -1.13 -19.82
N ASP A 109 -3.08 -0.44 -19.20
CA ASP A 109 -2.80 0.81 -18.50
C ASP A 109 -2.97 0.68 -16.96
N CYS A 110 -3.16 1.78 -16.24
CA CYS A 110 -2.96 1.77 -14.79
C CYS A 110 -3.88 0.79 -14.04
N GLU A 111 -5.15 0.68 -14.42
CA GLU A 111 -6.10 -0.21 -13.75
C GLU A 111 -5.85 -1.69 -14.08
N ASP A 112 -5.38 -2.00 -15.28
CA ASP A 112 -5.04 -3.37 -15.68
C ASP A 112 -3.87 -3.90 -14.84
N TYR A 113 -2.86 -3.05 -14.60
CA TYR A 113 -1.77 -3.37 -13.66
C TYR A 113 -2.29 -3.62 -12.25
N VAL A 114 -3.23 -2.80 -11.78
CA VAL A 114 -3.85 -2.97 -10.46
C VAL A 114 -4.61 -4.26 -10.35
N LEU A 115 -5.44 -4.58 -11.35
CA LEU A 115 -6.21 -5.83 -11.42
C LEU A 115 -5.31 -7.05 -11.38
N LEU A 116 -4.22 -7.05 -12.15
CA LEU A 116 -3.27 -8.15 -12.18
C LEU A 116 -2.51 -8.30 -10.85
N LYS A 117 -2.00 -7.21 -10.28
CA LYS A 117 -1.32 -7.24 -8.96
C LYS A 117 -2.25 -7.78 -7.88
N ARG A 118 -3.49 -7.30 -7.85
CA ARG A 118 -4.53 -7.75 -6.91
C ARG A 118 -4.80 -9.23 -7.07
N LYS A 119 -5.01 -9.70 -8.31
CA LYS A 119 -5.25 -11.12 -8.61
C LYS A 119 -4.08 -11.99 -8.15
N MET A 120 -2.85 -11.64 -8.49
CA MET A 120 -1.65 -12.40 -8.08
C MET A 120 -1.52 -12.52 -6.57
N LEU A 121 -1.81 -11.45 -5.82
CA LEU A 121 -1.79 -11.49 -4.36
C LEU A 121 -2.93 -12.36 -3.80
N MET A 122 -4.15 -12.28 -4.36
CA MET A 122 -5.25 -13.14 -3.95
C MET A 122 -4.94 -14.61 -4.24
N ASP A 123 -4.38 -14.93 -5.40
CA ASP A 123 -3.97 -16.30 -5.77
C ASP A 123 -2.86 -16.83 -4.84
N ALA A 124 -2.04 -15.93 -4.26
CA ALA A 124 -1.06 -16.23 -3.22
C ALA A 124 -1.66 -16.32 -1.79
N GLY A 125 -2.99 -16.24 -1.65
CA GLY A 125 -3.71 -16.38 -0.38
C GLY A 125 -3.88 -15.09 0.42
N TRP A 126 -3.63 -13.93 -0.17
CA TRP A 126 -3.89 -12.65 0.48
C TRP A 126 -5.39 -12.39 0.59
N PRO A 127 -5.88 -11.86 1.71
CA PRO A 127 -7.29 -11.54 1.86
C PRO A 127 -7.66 -10.38 0.94
N ARG A 128 -8.72 -10.58 0.15
CA ARG A 128 -9.27 -9.57 -0.75
C ARG A 128 -9.56 -8.25 -0.04
N GLU A 129 -10.03 -8.34 1.19
CA GLU A 129 -10.39 -7.21 2.05
C GLU A 129 -9.22 -6.26 2.33
N ALA A 130 -8.00 -6.74 2.21
CA ALA A 130 -6.79 -5.93 2.35
C ALA A 130 -6.26 -5.35 1.03
N LEU A 131 -6.81 -5.76 -0.12
CA LEU A 131 -6.33 -5.42 -1.46
C LEU A 131 -7.34 -4.52 -2.17
N LEU A 132 -7.19 -3.21 -2.01
CA LEU A 132 -8.20 -2.22 -2.37
C LEU A 132 -7.78 -1.43 -3.61
N ILE A 133 -8.55 -1.58 -4.70
CA ILE A 133 -8.39 -0.73 -5.88
C ILE A 133 -8.71 0.71 -5.47
N THR A 134 -7.80 1.61 -5.77
CA THR A 134 -7.86 3.00 -5.33
C THR A 134 -7.66 3.95 -6.50
N VAL A 135 -8.56 4.89 -6.67
CA VAL A 135 -8.47 5.98 -7.64
C VAL A 135 -7.82 7.19 -6.98
N VAL A 136 -6.81 7.71 -7.64
CA VAL A 136 -6.05 8.87 -7.19
C VAL A 136 -5.96 9.92 -8.31
N ARG A 137 -5.48 11.11 -7.97
CA ARG A 137 -4.86 12.05 -8.90
C ARG A 137 -3.36 12.00 -8.68
N ASP A 138 -2.62 11.77 -9.73
CA ASP A 138 -1.17 11.69 -9.69
C ASP A 138 -0.52 13.07 -9.45
N LYS A 139 0.80 13.14 -9.49
CA LYS A 139 1.56 14.40 -9.27
C LYS A 139 1.30 15.47 -10.33
N LYS A 140 0.77 15.07 -11.50
CA LYS A 140 0.37 15.99 -12.57
C LYS A 140 -1.11 16.39 -12.48
N GLY A 141 -1.87 15.74 -11.58
CA GLY A 141 -3.32 15.93 -11.44
C GLY A 141 -4.13 15.06 -12.39
N GLU A 142 -3.51 14.13 -13.10
CA GLU A 142 -4.18 13.19 -14.00
C GLU A 142 -4.86 12.06 -13.20
N GLY A 143 -5.93 11.48 -13.77
CA GLY A 143 -6.58 10.30 -13.19
C GLY A 143 -5.62 9.13 -13.20
N HIS A 144 -5.58 8.36 -12.10
CA HIS A 144 -4.69 7.21 -11.98
C HIS A 144 -5.27 6.18 -11.03
N ALA A 145 -4.97 4.91 -11.25
CA ALA A 145 -5.35 3.80 -10.39
C ALA A 145 -4.13 3.16 -9.75
N VAL A 146 -4.24 2.82 -8.46
CA VAL A 146 -3.21 2.12 -7.70
C VAL A 146 -3.82 1.03 -6.83
N LEU A 147 -3.04 0.02 -6.45
CA LEU A 147 -3.45 -0.97 -5.46
C LEU A 147 -3.01 -0.51 -4.06
N THR A 148 -3.97 -0.21 -3.20
CA THR A 148 -3.70 0.03 -1.77
C THR A 148 -3.80 -1.29 -1.01
N VAL A 149 -2.76 -1.61 -0.25
CA VAL A 149 -2.70 -2.79 0.61
C VAL A 149 -2.78 -2.37 2.07
N LYS A 150 -3.80 -2.85 2.78
CA LYS A 150 -3.98 -2.58 4.21
C LYS A 150 -3.26 -3.62 5.06
N THR A 151 -2.46 -3.13 5.98
CA THR A 151 -1.66 -3.96 6.89
C THR A 151 -1.76 -3.46 8.33
N ASP A 152 -1.32 -4.27 9.28
CA ASP A 152 -1.17 -3.88 10.69
C ASP A 152 -0.15 -2.75 10.93
N LYS A 153 0.61 -2.36 9.88
CA LYS A 153 1.62 -1.29 9.92
C LYS A 153 1.27 -0.09 9.05
N GLY A 154 0.01 0.02 8.62
CA GLY A 154 -0.48 1.08 7.75
C GLY A 154 -0.81 0.62 6.34
N GLU A 155 -1.00 1.57 5.47
CA GLU A 155 -1.39 1.33 4.08
C GLU A 155 -0.22 1.56 3.14
N PHE A 156 0.02 0.59 2.24
CA PHE A 156 1.08 0.62 1.25
C PHE A 156 0.49 0.61 -0.16
N VAL A 157 1.19 1.23 -1.09
CA VAL A 157 0.75 1.38 -2.48
C VAL A 157 1.68 0.61 -3.42
N LEU A 158 1.06 -0.21 -4.27
CA LEU A 158 1.68 -0.82 -5.45
C LEU A 158 1.21 -0.04 -6.68
N ASP A 159 2.17 0.43 -7.48
CA ASP A 159 1.94 1.38 -8.55
C ASP A 159 2.77 1.01 -9.79
N ASN A 160 2.21 1.20 -11.00
CA ASN A 160 2.96 0.99 -12.23
C ASN A 160 3.86 2.19 -12.59
N GLN A 161 3.62 3.36 -12.00
CA GLN A 161 4.47 4.55 -12.14
C GLN A 161 5.60 4.60 -11.10
N ASN A 162 5.65 3.64 -10.14
CA ASN A 162 6.69 3.58 -9.11
C ASN A 162 7.15 2.13 -8.89
N GLU A 163 8.44 1.90 -9.06
CA GLU A 163 9.03 0.57 -8.82
C GLU A 163 8.97 0.17 -7.34
N ASN A 164 9.01 1.16 -6.44
CA ASN A 164 9.00 0.92 -5.01
C ASN A 164 7.57 0.83 -4.47
N VAL A 165 7.36 -0.10 -3.56
CA VAL A 165 6.18 -0.11 -2.69
C VAL A 165 6.42 0.90 -1.57
N VAL A 166 5.57 1.90 -1.46
CA VAL A 166 5.71 3.01 -0.51
C VAL A 166 4.48 3.17 0.35
N ALA A 167 4.60 3.82 1.51
CA ALA A 167 3.43 4.21 2.28
C ALA A 167 2.55 5.18 1.47
N TRP A 168 1.24 5.09 1.63
CA TRP A 168 0.30 5.92 0.87
C TRP A 168 0.58 7.42 1.01
N THR A 169 1.05 7.86 2.19
CA THR A 169 1.44 9.25 2.48
C THR A 169 2.68 9.72 1.73
N GLU A 170 3.49 8.80 1.23
CA GLU A 170 4.76 9.09 0.53
C GLU A 170 4.59 9.13 -0.99
N THR A 171 3.42 8.78 -1.51
CA THR A 171 3.16 8.77 -2.96
C THR A 171 3.16 10.17 -3.56
N GLY A 172 2.74 11.18 -2.80
CA GLY A 172 2.50 12.54 -3.28
C GLY A 172 1.23 12.67 -4.13
N TYR A 173 0.37 11.65 -4.12
CA TYR A 173 -0.91 11.63 -4.83
C TYR A 173 -2.03 12.22 -3.98
N ARG A 174 -3.08 12.71 -4.65
CA ARG A 174 -4.34 13.04 -4.01
C ARG A 174 -5.29 11.85 -4.14
N PHE A 175 -5.58 11.20 -3.04
CA PHE A 175 -6.48 10.06 -2.96
C PHE A 175 -7.93 10.53 -3.12
N VAL A 176 -8.70 9.87 -3.99
CA VAL A 176 -10.06 10.29 -4.36
C VAL A 176 -11.09 9.34 -3.78
N LYS A 177 -10.99 8.06 -4.11
CA LYS A 177 -11.91 7.02 -3.65
C LYS A 177 -11.26 5.65 -3.76
N ARG A 178 -11.77 4.69 -2.99
CA ARG A 178 -11.32 3.29 -3.06
C ARG A 178 -12.45 2.32 -2.77
N GLN A 179 -12.19 1.05 -3.02
CA GLN A 179 -13.04 -0.04 -2.57
C GLN A 179 -13.15 -0.07 -1.05
N SER A 180 -14.33 -0.44 -0.54
CA SER A 180 -14.52 -0.80 0.87
C SER A 180 -13.87 -2.15 1.17
N GLN A 181 -13.32 -2.31 2.36
CA GLN A 181 -12.85 -3.61 2.82
C GLN A 181 -13.97 -4.64 2.92
N GLY A 182 -15.15 -4.19 3.32
CA GLY A 182 -16.30 -5.08 3.53
C GLY A 182 -16.94 -5.60 2.24
N ASP A 183 -16.92 -4.82 1.16
CA ASP A 183 -17.52 -5.20 -0.12
C ASP A 183 -16.77 -4.51 -1.26
N PRO A 184 -16.23 -5.25 -2.26
CA PRO A 184 -15.48 -4.68 -3.38
C PRO A 184 -16.35 -3.82 -4.32
N ASN A 185 -17.68 -3.96 -4.25
CA ASN A 185 -18.61 -3.19 -5.07
C ASN A 185 -19.06 -1.89 -4.38
N VAL A 186 -18.75 -1.75 -3.10
CA VAL A 186 -18.96 -0.50 -2.35
C VAL A 186 -17.66 0.32 -2.40
N TRP A 187 -17.80 1.56 -2.83
CA TRP A 187 -16.69 2.52 -2.90
C TRP A 187 -16.92 3.66 -1.91
N VAL A 188 -15.83 4.11 -1.31
CA VAL A 188 -15.84 5.21 -0.34
C VAL A 188 -14.89 6.32 -0.80
N SER A 189 -15.28 7.55 -0.54
CA SER A 189 -14.42 8.70 -0.76
C SER A 189 -13.26 8.68 0.25
N LEU A 190 -12.14 9.27 -0.13
CA LEU A 190 -10.97 9.45 0.72
C LEU A 190 -10.78 10.93 0.99
N GLY A 191 -10.61 11.29 2.26
CA GLY A 191 -10.31 12.67 2.67
C GLY A 191 -8.91 13.11 2.23
N ASP A 192 -8.65 14.41 2.31
CA ASP A 192 -7.34 14.99 1.96
C ASP A 192 -6.22 14.33 2.77
N THR A 193 -5.11 14.05 2.09
CA THR A 193 -3.90 13.40 2.61
C THR A 193 -3.12 14.23 3.65
N LYS A 194 -3.66 15.39 4.07
CA LYS A 194 -3.02 16.14 5.15
C LYS A 194 -3.27 15.43 6.47
N PRO A 195 -2.22 14.96 7.16
CA PRO A 195 -2.37 14.52 8.54
C PRO A 195 -3.06 15.65 9.31
N ALA A 196 -4.06 15.31 10.12
CA ALA A 196 -4.61 16.29 11.04
C ALA A 196 -3.44 16.84 11.86
N VAL A 197 -3.10 18.10 11.65
CA VAL A 197 -2.12 18.80 12.49
C VAL A 197 -2.79 18.82 13.86
N SER A 198 -2.30 17.99 14.79
CA SER A 198 -2.72 18.11 16.17
C SER A 198 -2.22 19.46 16.65
N THR A 199 -3.08 20.46 16.65
CA THR A 199 -2.86 21.70 17.37
C THR A 199 -2.90 21.35 18.85
N ALA A 200 -1.73 21.02 19.41
CA ALA A 200 -1.54 21.05 20.83
C ALA A 200 -1.74 22.50 21.24
N SER A 201 -2.91 22.82 21.77
CA SER A 201 -3.15 24.09 22.45
C SER A 201 -2.21 24.13 23.65
N ALA A 202 -1.15 24.93 23.55
CA ALA A 202 -0.46 25.43 24.71
C ALA A 202 -1.51 26.22 25.50
N ARG A 203 -1.86 25.74 26.70
CA ARG A 203 -2.54 26.54 27.71
C ARG A 203 -1.45 27.14 28.57
N ASP A 204 -1.38 28.45 28.55
CA ASP A 204 -0.68 29.25 29.55
C ASP A 204 -1.31 29.07 30.93
#